data_c5a37684da724e7122d189eae78d7879
#
_entry.id   c5a37684da724e7122d189eae78d7879
#
_cell.length_a   1.000
_cell.length_b   1.000
_cell.length_c   1.000
_cell.angle_alpha   90.00
_cell.angle_beta   90.00
_cell.angle_gamma   90.00
#
_symmetry.space_group_name_H-M   'P 1'
#
loop_
_entity.id
_entity.type
_entity.pdbx_description
1 polymer ?
#
loop_
_entity_poly.entity_id
_entity_poly.type
_entity_poly.pdbx_seq_one_letter_code
_entity_poly.pdbx_strand_id
1 'polypeptide(L)'
;VGDIDYNYWQYDKVAQSKRQPGSTFKLFVYTAGMLAGKSPCDRIQDSPFTWGKGKYAWSPKNANGSFSYSNMTLKRAFAQSVNSVAAQLAKEVGIQNVAKAAKLLGINSKMEEVPTLSLGASDVSLLEMVNSYSTITAEGMYMEPVIVTKIEDKDGYVIYEHKPKPKRVISYENAFLMTELLKGGITEPGGTSRALWNYDLMRWDTEFGGKTGTSSNYSDAWYIGVTPKLVGGSWVGAEHRSIHFRSGSMGQGS
;
A
#
# COMPACT_ATOMS: atom_id res chain seq x y z
N VAL A 1 -1.93 8.24 -17.68
CA VAL A 1 -0.81 7.52 -17.08
C VAL A 1 0.46 8.25 -17.48
N GLY A 2 1.41 8.41 -16.57
CA GLY A 2 2.61 9.20 -16.80
C GLY A 2 2.41 10.70 -16.58
N ASP A 3 2.97 11.54 -17.43
CA ASP A 3 2.81 12.98 -17.36
C ASP A 3 1.73 13.49 -18.33
N ILE A 4 1.25 14.75 -18.09
CA ILE A 4 0.20 15.37 -18.90
C ILE A 4 0.74 15.79 -20.27
N ASP A 5 2.00 16.23 -20.34
CA ASP A 5 2.64 16.67 -21.59
C ASP A 5 4.02 16.03 -21.76
N TYR A 6 4.08 15.00 -22.59
CA TYR A 6 5.31 14.29 -22.93
C TYR A 6 6.37 15.17 -23.60
N ASN A 7 5.97 16.19 -24.36
CA ASN A 7 6.94 17.10 -25.01
C ASN A 7 7.64 18.00 -23.99
N TYR A 8 6.96 18.33 -22.90
CA TYR A 8 7.54 19.14 -21.82
C TYR A 8 8.33 18.28 -20.82
N TRP A 9 7.81 17.06 -20.49
CA TRP A 9 8.41 16.21 -19.47
C TRP A 9 8.34 14.74 -19.85
N GLN A 10 9.49 14.14 -20.16
CA GLN A 10 9.58 12.75 -20.62
C GLN A 10 9.84 11.73 -19.50
N TYR A 11 9.60 12.10 -18.26
CA TYR A 11 9.82 11.26 -17.10
C TYR A 11 8.53 10.59 -16.65
N ASP A 12 8.49 9.24 -16.73
CA ASP A 12 7.31 8.47 -16.32
C ASP A 12 7.18 8.44 -14.78
N LYS A 13 6.22 9.22 -14.27
CA LYS A 13 5.93 9.30 -12.84
C LYS A 13 5.27 8.05 -12.27
N VAL A 14 4.81 7.12 -13.10
CA VAL A 14 4.17 5.88 -12.67
C VAL A 14 5.19 4.76 -12.48
N ALA A 15 6.09 4.57 -13.43
CA ALA A 15 7.04 3.46 -13.42
C ALA A 15 8.44 3.88 -12.95
N GLN A 16 8.91 5.08 -13.32
CA GLN A 16 10.28 5.52 -13.03
C GLN A 16 10.40 6.28 -11.71
N SER A 17 9.39 7.11 -11.38
CA SER A 17 9.43 7.90 -10.15
C SER A 17 9.31 6.98 -8.93
N LYS A 18 10.22 7.17 -7.98
CA LYS A 18 10.21 6.46 -6.70
C LYS A 18 10.00 7.43 -5.56
N ARG A 19 8.96 7.16 -4.76
CA ARG A 19 8.52 8.01 -3.65
C ARG A 19 8.18 7.15 -2.44
N GLN A 20 8.20 7.76 -1.26
CA GLN A 20 7.82 7.07 -0.03
C GLN A 20 6.31 6.77 -0.02
N PRO A 21 5.91 5.50 0.00
CA PRO A 21 4.50 5.11 -0.03
C PRO A 21 3.77 5.40 1.30
N GLY A 22 4.51 5.70 2.36
CA GLY A 22 3.94 5.92 3.67
C GLY A 22 3.06 4.76 4.11
N SER A 23 1.89 5.05 4.65
CA SER A 23 0.97 4.04 5.21
C SER A 23 0.38 3.06 4.18
N THR A 24 0.51 3.26 2.87
CA THR A 24 0.15 2.21 1.89
C THR A 24 1.08 1.01 1.99
N PHE A 25 2.31 1.19 2.47
CA PHE A 25 3.27 0.11 2.72
C PHE A 25 2.82 -0.86 3.83
N LYS A 26 1.89 -0.47 4.68
CA LYS A 26 1.30 -1.36 5.70
C LYS A 26 0.67 -2.62 5.11
N LEU A 27 0.30 -2.62 3.81
CA LEU A 27 -0.09 -3.85 3.11
C LEU A 27 0.91 -4.98 3.39
N PHE A 28 2.21 -4.72 3.25
CA PHE A 28 3.25 -5.74 3.40
C PHE A 28 3.48 -6.15 4.84
N VAL A 29 3.33 -5.22 5.79
CA VAL A 29 3.41 -5.51 7.23
C VAL A 29 2.30 -6.49 7.63
N TYR A 30 1.07 -6.22 7.21
CA TYR A 30 -0.06 -7.07 7.55
C TYR A 30 -0.05 -8.38 6.75
N THR A 31 0.40 -8.35 5.49
CA THR A 31 0.63 -9.60 4.74
C THR A 31 1.66 -10.50 5.44
N ALA A 32 2.78 -9.93 5.92
CA ALA A 32 3.75 -10.69 6.72
C ALA A 32 3.12 -11.25 8.01
N GLY A 33 2.21 -10.49 8.63
CA GLY A 33 1.42 -10.97 9.78
C GLY A 33 0.56 -12.17 9.42
N MET A 34 -0.22 -12.11 8.35
CA MET A 34 -1.07 -13.22 7.90
C MET A 34 -0.23 -14.45 7.53
N LEU A 35 0.89 -14.26 6.83
CA LEU A 35 1.84 -15.33 6.50
C LEU A 35 2.47 -15.97 7.75
N ALA A 36 2.58 -15.25 8.85
CA ALA A 36 3.04 -15.75 10.15
C ALA A 36 1.91 -16.38 11.00
N GLY A 37 0.70 -16.54 10.43
CA GLY A 37 -0.44 -17.18 11.09
C GLY A 37 -1.30 -16.23 11.94
N LYS A 38 -1.11 -14.91 11.82
CA LYS A 38 -1.99 -13.93 12.45
C LYS A 38 -3.35 -13.86 11.76
N SER A 39 -4.33 -13.38 12.51
CA SER A 39 -5.70 -13.18 12.06
C SER A 39 -6.09 -11.69 12.08
N PRO A 40 -7.00 -11.23 11.21
CA PRO A 40 -7.60 -9.89 11.34
C PRO A 40 -8.24 -9.61 12.71
N CYS A 41 -8.61 -10.65 13.45
CA CYS A 41 -9.20 -10.57 14.79
C CYS A 41 -8.17 -10.47 15.91
N ASP A 42 -6.90 -10.79 15.66
CA ASP A 42 -5.82 -10.65 16.65
C ASP A 42 -5.70 -9.21 17.11
N ARG A 43 -5.28 -9.03 18.36
CA ARG A 43 -5.29 -7.72 18.99
C ARG A 43 -3.90 -7.29 19.41
N ILE A 44 -3.60 -6.02 19.15
CA ILE A 44 -2.41 -5.33 19.65
C ILE A 44 -2.86 -4.03 20.30
N GLN A 45 -2.26 -3.69 21.42
CA GLN A 45 -2.55 -2.44 22.11
C GLN A 45 -1.94 -1.24 21.37
N ASP A 46 -2.76 -0.22 21.10
CA ASP A 46 -2.28 1.06 20.61
C ASP A 46 -1.64 1.84 21.74
N SER A 47 -0.34 1.67 21.93
CA SER A 47 0.43 2.28 23.00
C SER A 47 1.81 2.72 22.50
N PRO A 48 2.47 3.68 23.19
CA PRO A 48 3.84 4.05 22.87
C PRO A 48 4.77 2.87 23.11
N PHE A 49 5.71 2.66 22.22
CA PHE A 49 6.79 1.69 22.40
C PHE A 49 8.05 2.16 21.68
N THR A 50 9.18 1.55 22.03
CA THR A 50 10.47 1.83 21.40
C THR A 50 11.02 0.57 20.76
N TRP A 51 11.46 0.72 19.52
CA TRP A 51 12.16 -0.33 18.78
C TRP A 51 13.64 0.01 18.66
N GLY A 52 14.50 -0.89 19.10
CA GLY A 52 15.94 -0.68 19.15
C GLY A 52 16.43 -0.09 20.49
N LYS A 53 17.72 0.20 20.58
CA LYS A 53 18.39 0.74 21.78
C LYS A 53 19.38 1.84 21.41
N GLY A 54 19.65 2.75 22.35
CA GLY A 54 20.63 3.83 22.19
C GLY A 54 20.31 4.73 21.00
N LYS A 55 21.29 5.07 20.20
CA LYS A 55 21.15 5.95 19.02
C LYS A 55 20.29 5.37 17.89
N TYR A 56 20.01 4.08 17.92
CA TYR A 56 19.14 3.39 16.95
C TYR A 56 17.72 3.18 17.50
N ALA A 57 17.41 3.72 18.66
CA ALA A 57 16.08 3.67 19.23
C ALA A 57 15.12 4.52 18.38
N TRP A 58 13.99 3.90 18.02
CA TRP A 58 12.94 4.55 17.26
C TRP A 58 11.59 4.33 17.93
N SER A 59 10.83 5.41 18.11
CA SER A 59 9.51 5.39 18.74
C SER A 59 8.49 5.97 17.75
N PRO A 60 7.70 5.11 17.08
CA PRO A 60 6.68 5.58 16.15
C PRO A 60 5.58 6.36 16.86
N LYS A 61 5.10 7.44 16.22
CA LYS A 61 3.94 8.18 16.67
C LYS A 61 2.77 7.94 15.72
N ASN A 62 1.56 7.92 16.25
CA ASN A 62 0.36 7.93 15.41
C ASN A 62 0.21 9.29 14.70
N ALA A 63 -0.52 9.32 13.57
CA ALA A 63 -0.66 10.53 12.76
C ALA A 63 -1.29 11.71 13.51
N ASN A 64 -2.18 11.42 14.47
CA ASN A 64 -2.80 12.43 15.36
C ASN A 64 -1.95 12.77 16.60
N GLY A 65 -0.74 12.19 16.73
CA GLY A 65 0.17 12.40 17.86
C GLY A 65 -0.24 11.73 19.17
N SER A 66 -1.39 11.03 19.22
CA SER A 66 -1.93 10.40 20.44
C SER A 66 -2.03 8.89 20.31
N PHE A 67 -2.18 8.20 21.47
CA PHE A 67 -2.42 6.77 21.56
C PHE A 67 -3.77 6.55 22.27
N SER A 68 -4.54 5.58 21.79
CA SER A 68 -5.85 5.27 22.38
C SER A 68 -5.75 4.36 23.60
N TYR A 69 -4.62 3.70 23.78
CA TYR A 69 -4.38 2.65 24.81
C TYR A 69 -5.36 1.47 24.75
N SER A 70 -6.16 1.38 23.70
CA SER A 70 -7.11 0.29 23.49
C SER A 70 -6.47 -0.92 22.81
N ASN A 71 -6.94 -2.12 23.15
CA ASN A 71 -6.65 -3.34 22.41
C ASN A 71 -7.45 -3.36 21.11
N MET A 72 -6.79 -3.05 20.00
CA MET A 72 -7.42 -2.99 18.68
C MET A 72 -7.24 -4.30 17.94
N THR A 73 -8.28 -4.73 17.21
CA THR A 73 -8.10 -5.80 16.22
C THR A 73 -7.19 -5.33 15.10
N LEU A 74 -6.46 -6.24 14.47
CA LEU A 74 -5.60 -5.91 13.32
C LEU A 74 -6.42 -5.29 12.19
N LYS A 75 -7.66 -5.76 11.96
CA LYS A 75 -8.59 -5.16 10.97
C LYS A 75 -8.85 -3.68 11.26
N ARG A 76 -9.23 -3.35 12.48
CA ARG A 76 -9.50 -1.97 12.88
C ARG A 76 -8.25 -1.09 12.83
N ALA A 77 -7.11 -1.61 13.30
CA ALA A 77 -5.85 -0.88 13.28
C ALA A 77 -5.35 -0.59 11.86
N PHE A 78 -5.52 -1.55 10.92
CA PHE A 78 -5.24 -1.34 9.51
C PHE A 78 -6.15 -0.29 8.89
N ALA A 79 -7.47 -0.39 9.14
CA ALA A 79 -8.49 0.54 8.66
C ALA A 79 -8.24 1.98 9.11
N GLN A 80 -7.91 2.18 10.38
CA GLN A 80 -7.57 3.48 10.97
C GLN A 80 -6.12 3.90 10.73
N SER A 81 -5.34 3.05 10.05
CA SER A 81 -3.93 3.33 9.74
C SER A 81 -3.05 3.62 10.97
N VAL A 82 -3.27 2.91 12.09
CA VAL A 82 -2.56 3.12 13.36
C VAL A 82 -1.08 2.72 13.20
N ASN A 83 -0.17 3.66 13.46
CA ASN A 83 1.26 3.46 13.27
C ASN A 83 1.88 2.57 14.34
N SER A 84 1.52 2.78 15.61
CA SER A 84 2.03 2.01 16.74
C SER A 84 1.74 0.52 16.59
N VAL A 85 0.52 0.16 16.20
CA VAL A 85 0.11 -1.23 15.99
C VAL A 85 0.84 -1.85 14.80
N ALA A 86 0.94 -1.14 13.67
CA ALA A 86 1.67 -1.63 12.50
C ALA A 86 3.15 -1.88 12.79
N ALA A 87 3.80 -0.97 13.53
CA ALA A 87 5.20 -1.12 13.90
C ALA A 87 5.43 -2.23 14.95
N GLN A 88 4.50 -2.42 15.90
CA GLN A 88 4.55 -3.54 16.84
C GLN A 88 4.39 -4.89 16.10
N LEU A 89 3.42 -4.97 15.16
CA LEU A 89 3.25 -6.16 14.32
C LEU A 89 4.52 -6.44 13.50
N ALA A 90 5.10 -5.42 12.86
CA ALA A 90 6.34 -5.58 12.10
C ALA A 90 7.52 -6.04 12.97
N LYS A 91 7.60 -5.58 14.23
CA LYS A 91 8.60 -6.04 15.19
C LYS A 91 8.39 -7.51 15.56
N GLU A 92 7.15 -7.90 15.78
CA GLU A 92 6.78 -9.29 16.16
C GLU A 92 7.10 -10.27 15.03
N VAL A 93 6.73 -9.95 13.79
CA VAL A 93 6.96 -10.85 12.64
C VAL A 93 8.39 -10.75 12.09
N GLY A 94 9.12 -9.71 12.44
CA GLY A 94 10.47 -9.41 11.93
C GLY A 94 10.44 -8.59 10.65
N ILE A 95 11.25 -7.50 10.61
CA ILE A 95 11.30 -6.56 9.49
C ILE A 95 11.75 -7.22 8.18
N GLN A 96 12.59 -8.26 8.26
CA GLN A 96 13.04 -9.05 7.12
C GLN A 96 11.86 -9.80 6.45
N ASN A 97 10.90 -10.26 7.23
CA ASN A 97 9.71 -10.93 6.70
C ASN A 97 8.76 -9.92 6.06
N VAL A 98 8.71 -8.68 6.56
CA VAL A 98 7.99 -7.57 5.89
C VAL A 98 8.63 -7.27 4.53
N ALA A 99 9.96 -7.15 4.46
CA ALA A 99 10.66 -6.94 3.19
C ALA A 99 10.48 -8.12 2.21
N LYS A 100 10.48 -9.36 2.71
CA LYS A 100 10.17 -10.55 1.91
C LYS A 100 8.75 -10.53 1.36
N ALA A 101 7.76 -10.16 2.18
CA ALA A 101 6.37 -10.04 1.74
C ALA A 101 6.23 -8.98 0.62
N ALA A 102 6.92 -7.83 0.75
CA ALA A 102 6.94 -6.82 -0.28
C ALA A 102 7.53 -7.34 -1.60
N LYS A 103 8.66 -8.04 -1.55
CA LYS A 103 9.28 -8.67 -2.73
C LYS A 103 8.37 -9.73 -3.36
N LEU A 104 7.73 -10.57 -2.57
CA LEU A 104 6.79 -11.59 -3.07
C LEU A 104 5.62 -10.96 -3.83
N LEU A 105 5.12 -9.82 -3.37
CA LEU A 105 4.02 -9.10 -4.00
C LEU A 105 4.45 -8.19 -5.16
N GLY A 106 5.77 -8.13 -5.50
CA GLY A 106 6.26 -7.48 -6.71
C GLY A 106 7.03 -6.17 -6.50
N ILE A 107 7.44 -5.82 -5.27
CA ILE A 107 8.36 -4.69 -5.05
C ILE A 107 9.80 -5.11 -5.42
N ASN A 108 10.32 -4.49 -6.46
CA ASN A 108 11.70 -4.69 -6.93
C ASN A 108 12.65 -3.56 -6.46
N SER A 109 12.09 -2.44 -6.04
CA SER A 109 12.86 -1.32 -5.48
C SER A 109 13.67 -1.75 -4.26
N LYS A 110 14.84 -1.12 -4.09
CA LYS A 110 15.71 -1.39 -2.93
C LYS A 110 15.01 -0.94 -1.65
N MET A 111 14.94 -1.83 -0.68
CA MET A 111 14.38 -1.56 0.65
C MET A 111 15.45 -1.73 1.71
N GLU A 112 15.51 -0.81 2.66
CA GLU A 112 16.35 -0.95 3.85
C GLU A 112 15.55 -1.66 4.93
N GLU A 113 16.11 -2.75 5.47
CA GLU A 113 15.46 -3.59 6.49
C GLU A 113 15.60 -2.99 7.89
N VAL A 114 15.16 -1.75 8.04
CA VAL A 114 15.15 -0.98 9.28
C VAL A 114 13.72 -0.79 9.81
N PRO A 115 13.54 -0.51 11.12
CA PRO A 115 12.20 -0.38 11.71
C PRO A 115 11.25 0.57 10.98
N THR A 116 11.75 1.67 10.42
CA THR A 116 10.96 2.67 9.70
C THR A 116 10.36 2.15 8.39
N LEU A 117 10.87 1.04 7.84
CA LEU A 117 10.28 0.36 6.69
C LEU A 117 8.82 -0.02 6.96
N SER A 118 8.48 -0.37 8.21
CA SER A 118 7.11 -0.71 8.62
C SER A 118 6.08 0.40 8.36
N LEU A 119 6.55 1.65 8.23
CA LEU A 119 5.71 2.81 7.92
C LEU A 119 5.97 3.39 6.52
N GLY A 120 6.68 2.64 5.65
CA GLY A 120 6.89 3.01 4.26
C GLY A 120 7.96 4.07 4.03
N ALA A 121 9.08 3.98 4.74
CA ALA A 121 10.20 4.91 4.58
C ALA A 121 11.06 4.67 3.33
N SER A 122 10.95 3.50 2.68
CA SER A 122 11.68 3.19 1.44
C SER A 122 10.92 3.66 0.21
N ASP A 123 11.67 4.12 -0.80
CA ASP A 123 11.12 4.65 -2.05
C ASP A 123 10.72 3.52 -3.00
N VAL A 124 9.49 3.57 -3.51
CA VAL A 124 8.93 2.62 -4.48
C VAL A 124 8.15 3.35 -5.57
N SER A 125 7.92 2.71 -6.71
CA SER A 125 7.11 3.30 -7.77
C SER A 125 5.61 3.07 -7.53
N LEU A 126 4.79 3.93 -8.16
CA LEU A 126 3.33 3.76 -8.12
C LEU A 126 2.92 2.43 -8.76
N LEU A 127 3.57 2.05 -9.87
CA LEU A 127 3.31 0.80 -10.57
C LEU A 127 3.57 -0.43 -9.67
N GLU A 128 4.71 -0.45 -8.94
CA GLU A 128 5.02 -1.54 -8.01
C GLU A 128 3.95 -1.66 -6.92
N MET A 129 3.51 -0.53 -6.36
CA MET A 129 2.48 -0.52 -5.32
C MET A 129 1.14 -1.01 -5.84
N VAL A 130 0.67 -0.50 -6.99
CA VAL A 130 -0.60 -0.93 -7.60
C VAL A 130 -0.57 -2.42 -7.93
N ASN A 131 0.54 -2.92 -8.50
CA ASN A 131 0.69 -4.33 -8.82
C ASN A 131 0.70 -5.23 -7.57
N SER A 132 1.28 -4.76 -6.47
CA SER A 132 1.24 -5.49 -5.19
C SER A 132 -0.18 -5.63 -4.64
N TYR A 133 -0.99 -4.57 -4.74
CA TYR A 133 -2.40 -4.62 -4.36
C TYR A 133 -3.21 -5.52 -5.31
N SER A 134 -2.89 -5.46 -6.62
CA SER A 134 -3.48 -6.35 -7.63
C SER A 134 -3.21 -7.83 -7.32
N THR A 135 -2.00 -8.16 -6.85
CA THR A 135 -1.66 -9.53 -6.43
C THR A 135 -2.55 -10.02 -5.29
N ILE A 136 -2.89 -9.16 -4.33
CA ILE A 136 -3.82 -9.49 -3.25
C ILE A 136 -5.22 -9.77 -3.81
N THR A 137 -5.77 -8.86 -4.63
CA THR A 137 -7.13 -8.99 -5.17
C THR A 137 -7.25 -10.07 -6.25
N ALA A 138 -6.13 -10.47 -6.87
CA ALA A 138 -6.02 -11.64 -7.73
C ALA A 138 -5.77 -12.94 -6.95
N GLU A 139 -6.28 -13.02 -5.71
CA GLU A 139 -6.22 -14.24 -4.88
C GLU A 139 -4.80 -14.76 -4.63
N GLY A 140 -3.83 -13.86 -4.57
CA GLY A 140 -2.42 -14.19 -4.35
C GLY A 140 -1.66 -14.60 -5.62
N MET A 141 -2.24 -14.34 -6.79
CA MET A 141 -1.61 -14.59 -8.09
C MET A 141 -0.88 -13.33 -8.55
N TYR A 142 0.43 -13.36 -8.54
CA TYR A 142 1.27 -12.32 -9.12
C TYR A 142 1.34 -12.47 -10.64
N MET A 143 1.17 -11.35 -11.33
CA MET A 143 1.48 -11.20 -12.76
C MET A 143 2.35 -9.97 -12.96
N GLU A 144 3.29 -10.07 -13.88
CA GLU A 144 4.08 -8.92 -14.31
C GLU A 144 3.18 -7.93 -15.07
N PRO A 145 3.26 -6.61 -14.77
CA PRO A 145 2.48 -5.60 -15.48
C PRO A 145 2.82 -5.59 -16.97
N VAL A 146 1.81 -5.60 -17.82
CA VAL A 146 1.96 -5.61 -19.28
C VAL A 146 1.22 -4.44 -19.89
N ILE A 147 1.90 -3.68 -20.75
CA ILE A 147 1.33 -2.54 -21.48
C ILE A 147 0.95 -2.95 -22.90
N VAL A 148 1.81 -3.74 -23.56
CA VAL A 148 1.59 -4.22 -24.93
C VAL A 148 1.27 -5.71 -24.91
N THR A 149 0.04 -6.06 -25.22
CA THR A 149 -0.42 -7.45 -25.22
C THR A 149 -0.23 -8.13 -26.57
N LYS A 150 -0.26 -7.37 -27.68
CA LYS A 150 -0.15 -7.89 -29.05
C LYS A 150 0.45 -6.83 -29.99
N ILE A 151 1.27 -7.26 -30.93
CA ILE A 151 1.76 -6.45 -32.04
C ILE A 151 1.46 -7.21 -33.34
N GLU A 152 0.80 -6.57 -34.28
CA GLU A 152 0.50 -7.09 -35.60
C GLU A 152 1.11 -6.18 -36.68
N ASP A 153 1.47 -6.76 -37.82
CA ASP A 153 1.85 -5.99 -38.99
C ASP A 153 0.62 -5.43 -39.70
N LYS A 154 0.85 -4.68 -40.78
CA LYS A 154 -0.22 -4.07 -41.60
C LYS A 154 -1.14 -5.09 -42.29
N ASP A 155 -0.72 -6.34 -42.44
CA ASP A 155 -1.45 -7.42 -43.11
C ASP A 155 -2.15 -8.35 -42.09
N GLY A 156 -2.05 -8.04 -40.77
CA GLY A 156 -2.68 -8.76 -39.66
C GLY A 156 -1.86 -9.95 -39.14
N TYR A 157 -0.61 -10.13 -39.60
CA TYR A 157 0.25 -11.17 -39.03
C TYR A 157 0.75 -10.78 -37.66
N VAL A 158 0.60 -11.70 -36.70
CA VAL A 158 1.03 -11.51 -35.32
C VAL A 158 2.56 -11.56 -35.22
N ILE A 159 3.20 -10.43 -34.91
CA ILE A 159 4.64 -10.31 -34.66
C ILE A 159 4.97 -10.67 -33.22
N TYR A 160 4.11 -10.27 -32.28
CA TYR A 160 4.27 -10.51 -30.85
C TYR A 160 2.92 -10.71 -30.19
N GLU A 161 2.84 -11.67 -29.30
CA GLU A 161 1.69 -11.87 -28.41
C GLU A 161 2.19 -12.22 -27.00
N HIS A 162 1.76 -11.43 -26.03
CA HIS A 162 2.07 -11.69 -24.64
C HIS A 162 1.32 -12.93 -24.15
N LYS A 163 2.05 -13.87 -23.58
CA LYS A 163 1.48 -15.04 -22.88
C LYS A 163 1.56 -14.84 -21.38
N PRO A 164 0.45 -14.58 -20.69
CA PRO A 164 0.46 -14.40 -19.24
C PRO A 164 1.06 -15.60 -18.52
N LYS A 165 1.90 -15.34 -17.53
CA LYS A 165 2.50 -16.38 -16.67
C LYS A 165 2.19 -16.07 -15.19
N PRO A 166 0.94 -16.29 -14.76
CA PRO A 166 0.56 -16.03 -13.37
C PRO A 166 1.32 -16.97 -12.43
N LYS A 167 1.77 -16.45 -11.30
CA LYS A 167 2.50 -17.21 -10.28
C LYS A 167 1.83 -17.00 -8.92
N ARG A 168 1.41 -18.09 -8.27
CA ARG A 168 0.94 -18.00 -6.88
C ARG A 168 2.11 -17.67 -5.97
N VAL A 169 2.01 -16.54 -5.27
CA VAL A 169 3.05 -16.04 -4.36
C VAL A 169 2.61 -16.05 -2.90
N ILE A 170 1.31 -15.99 -2.65
CA ILE A 170 0.70 -16.23 -1.34
C ILE A 170 -0.52 -17.14 -1.52
N SER A 171 -0.95 -17.78 -0.44
CA SER A 171 -2.14 -18.65 -0.49
C SER A 171 -3.42 -17.83 -0.69
N TYR A 172 -4.47 -18.49 -1.18
CA TYR A 172 -5.80 -17.89 -1.34
C TYR A 172 -6.31 -17.33 -0.01
N GLU A 173 -6.15 -18.07 1.08
CA GLU A 173 -6.63 -17.70 2.41
C GLU A 173 -5.96 -16.41 2.89
N ASN A 174 -4.64 -16.28 2.73
CA ASN A 174 -3.92 -15.07 3.10
C ASN A 174 -4.33 -13.87 2.24
N ALA A 175 -4.55 -14.08 0.93
CA ALA A 175 -5.04 -13.04 0.03
C ALA A 175 -6.46 -12.59 0.42
N PHE A 176 -7.33 -13.54 0.76
CA PHE A 176 -8.68 -13.26 1.24
C PHE A 176 -8.67 -12.45 2.54
N LEU A 177 -7.87 -12.85 3.54
CA LEU A 177 -7.74 -12.11 4.78
C LEU A 177 -7.25 -10.66 4.54
N MET A 178 -6.30 -10.47 3.63
CA MET A 178 -5.81 -9.14 3.27
C MET A 178 -6.86 -8.30 2.53
N THR A 179 -7.69 -8.92 1.67
CA THR A 179 -8.82 -8.25 1.02
C THR A 179 -9.84 -7.75 2.06
N GLU A 180 -10.14 -8.57 3.07
CA GLU A 180 -11.01 -8.17 4.19
C GLU A 180 -10.42 -7.01 5.03
N LEU A 181 -9.09 -6.95 5.18
CA LEU A 181 -8.43 -5.79 5.80
C LEU A 181 -8.58 -4.53 4.94
N LEU A 182 -8.42 -4.62 3.62
CA LEU A 182 -8.59 -3.49 2.69
C LEU A 182 -10.01 -2.94 2.68
N LYS A 183 -11.03 -3.80 2.73
CA LYS A 183 -12.44 -3.42 2.87
C LYS A 183 -12.69 -2.66 4.18
N GLY A 184 -11.95 -2.99 5.23
CA GLY A 184 -12.02 -2.31 6.53
C GLY A 184 -11.79 -0.80 6.44
N GLY A 185 -10.98 -0.30 5.51
CA GLY A 185 -10.75 1.13 5.32
C GLY A 185 -12.03 1.94 5.08
N ILE A 186 -13.08 1.32 4.57
CA ILE A 186 -14.39 1.90 4.31
C ILE A 186 -15.42 1.47 5.35
N THR A 187 -15.42 0.18 5.74
CA THR A 187 -16.47 -0.41 6.57
C THR A 187 -16.26 -0.20 8.08
N GLU A 188 -14.99 -0.14 8.52
CA GLU A 188 -14.69 0.01 9.94
C GLU A 188 -14.92 1.45 10.43
N PRO A 189 -15.43 1.65 11.66
CA PRO A 189 -15.52 2.97 12.27
C PRO A 189 -14.15 3.66 12.32
N GLY A 190 -14.07 4.90 11.82
CA GLY A 190 -12.83 5.68 11.75
C GLY A 190 -11.85 5.23 10.64
N GLY A 191 -12.31 4.40 9.71
CA GLY A 191 -11.52 4.01 8.55
C GLY A 191 -11.14 5.21 7.67
N THR A 192 -9.93 5.20 7.14
CA THR A 192 -9.34 6.37 6.43
C THR A 192 -9.90 6.59 5.02
N SER A 193 -10.66 5.64 4.47
CA SER A 193 -11.27 5.73 3.14
C SER A 193 -12.76 6.10 3.17
N ARG A 194 -13.32 6.42 4.35
CA ARG A 194 -14.76 6.70 4.51
C ARG A 194 -15.24 7.94 3.77
N ALA A 195 -14.37 8.88 3.43
CA ALA A 195 -14.73 10.04 2.58
C ALA A 195 -15.31 9.61 1.22
N LEU A 196 -14.97 8.41 0.74
CA LEU A 196 -15.47 7.87 -0.53
C LEU A 196 -16.99 7.55 -0.50
N TRP A 197 -17.62 7.48 0.68
CA TRP A 197 -19.07 7.37 0.81
C TRP A 197 -19.83 8.54 0.17
N ASN A 198 -19.16 9.68 -0.04
CA ASN A 198 -19.74 10.85 -0.72
C ASN A 198 -19.82 10.70 -2.24
N TYR A 199 -19.25 9.65 -2.81
CA TYR A 199 -19.19 9.42 -4.25
C TYR A 199 -20.10 8.27 -4.68
N ASP A 200 -20.53 8.29 -5.95
CA ASP A 200 -21.44 7.28 -6.52
C ASP A 200 -20.90 5.85 -6.50
N LEU A 201 -19.58 5.70 -6.39
CA LEU A 201 -18.90 4.40 -6.28
C LEU A 201 -19.52 3.51 -5.18
N MET A 202 -20.02 4.11 -4.10
CA MET A 202 -20.60 3.38 -2.96
C MET A 202 -22.11 3.15 -3.07
N ARG A 203 -22.77 3.71 -4.12
CA ARG A 203 -24.25 3.61 -4.28
C ARG A 203 -24.70 2.31 -4.91
N TRP A 204 -23.80 1.55 -5.55
CA TRP A 204 -24.13 0.43 -6.43
C TRP A 204 -23.83 -0.94 -5.84
N ASP A 205 -23.83 -1.07 -4.51
CA ASP A 205 -23.49 -2.34 -3.83
C ASP A 205 -22.12 -2.92 -4.30
N THR A 206 -21.20 -2.04 -4.67
CA THR A 206 -19.89 -2.41 -5.19
C THR A 206 -18.98 -2.77 -4.03
N GLU A 207 -18.41 -3.98 -4.04
CA GLU A 207 -17.33 -4.31 -3.13
C GLU A 207 -16.10 -3.44 -3.42
N PHE A 208 -15.73 -2.64 -2.45
CA PHE A 208 -14.61 -1.72 -2.57
C PHE A 208 -13.76 -1.74 -1.30
N GLY A 209 -12.45 -1.63 -1.48
CA GLY A 209 -11.47 -1.50 -0.42
C GLY A 209 -10.36 -0.56 -0.82
N GLY A 210 -9.51 -0.21 0.12
CA GLY A 210 -8.37 0.63 -0.22
C GLY A 210 -7.55 1.06 0.96
N LYS A 211 -6.46 1.77 0.66
CA LYS A 211 -5.53 2.27 1.66
C LYS A 211 -4.99 3.63 1.29
N THR A 212 -5.07 4.56 2.23
CA THR A 212 -4.41 5.87 2.18
C THR A 212 -2.95 5.77 2.60
N GLY A 213 -2.12 6.65 2.06
CA GLY A 213 -0.73 6.83 2.47
C GLY A 213 -0.35 8.30 2.51
N THR A 214 0.51 8.65 3.46
CA THR A 214 1.07 10.00 3.60
C THR A 214 2.48 9.85 4.13
N SER A 215 3.46 10.54 3.54
CA SER A 215 4.82 10.60 4.06
C SER A 215 4.90 11.52 5.29
N SER A 216 5.95 11.34 6.10
CA SER A 216 6.09 12.01 7.41
C SER A 216 6.12 13.54 7.33
N ASN A 217 6.56 14.11 6.22
CA ASN A 217 6.61 15.56 5.98
C ASN A 217 5.50 16.06 5.06
N TYR A 218 4.49 15.23 4.78
CA TYR A 218 3.37 15.54 3.88
C TYR A 218 3.79 15.89 2.43
N SER A 219 4.96 15.41 1.97
CA SER A 219 5.40 15.59 0.59
C SER A 219 4.73 14.63 -0.39
N ASP A 220 4.19 13.53 0.12
CA ASP A 220 3.58 12.48 -0.67
C ASP A 220 2.22 12.10 -0.10
N ALA A 221 1.21 12.14 -0.93
CA ALA A 221 -0.12 11.61 -0.64
C ALA A 221 -0.41 10.46 -1.60
N TRP A 222 -0.90 9.34 -1.08
CA TRP A 222 -1.17 8.12 -1.81
C TRP A 222 -2.57 7.63 -1.53
N TYR A 223 -3.20 7.10 -2.55
CA TYR A 223 -4.37 6.25 -2.40
C TYR A 223 -4.30 5.07 -3.34
N ILE A 224 -4.58 3.86 -2.84
CA ILE A 224 -4.74 2.68 -3.67
C ILE A 224 -6.09 2.06 -3.34
N GLY A 225 -6.97 2.07 -4.33
CA GLY A 225 -8.31 1.51 -4.28
C GLY A 225 -8.40 0.19 -5.03
N VAL A 226 -9.22 -0.71 -4.52
CA VAL A 226 -9.41 -2.04 -5.08
C VAL A 226 -10.88 -2.38 -5.19
N THR A 227 -11.24 -3.03 -6.30
CA THR A 227 -12.53 -3.70 -6.52
C THR A 227 -12.26 -5.15 -6.97
N PRO A 228 -13.27 -6.00 -7.10
CA PRO A 228 -13.06 -7.36 -7.62
C PRO A 228 -12.43 -7.44 -9.02
N LYS A 229 -12.52 -6.35 -9.83
CA LYS A 229 -12.07 -6.34 -11.23
C LYS A 229 -11.05 -5.26 -11.56
N LEU A 230 -10.82 -4.31 -10.65
CA LEU A 230 -9.96 -3.15 -10.93
C LEU A 230 -9.16 -2.77 -9.69
N VAL A 231 -7.88 -2.49 -9.88
CA VAL A 231 -7.03 -1.83 -8.90
C VAL A 231 -6.55 -0.51 -9.49
N GLY A 232 -6.77 0.57 -8.78
CA GLY A 232 -6.34 1.91 -9.15
C GLY A 232 -5.47 2.54 -8.08
N GLY A 233 -4.43 3.25 -8.48
CA GLY A 233 -3.56 3.98 -7.57
C GLY A 233 -3.35 5.42 -8.01
N SER A 234 -3.28 6.31 -7.03
CA SER A 234 -2.98 7.72 -7.20
C SER A 234 -1.86 8.13 -6.26
N TRP A 235 -0.94 8.93 -6.78
CA TRP A 235 0.06 9.65 -6.03
C TRP A 235 -0.03 11.14 -6.35
N VAL A 236 0.01 11.94 -5.31
CA VAL A 236 0.02 13.40 -5.41
C VAL A 236 1.20 13.93 -4.60
N GLY A 237 2.00 14.76 -5.21
CA GLY A 237 3.17 15.38 -4.60
C GLY A 237 3.89 16.27 -5.60
N ALA A 238 4.87 17.02 -5.13
CA ALA A 238 5.71 17.86 -5.97
C ALA A 238 6.96 17.11 -6.43
N GLU A 239 7.65 17.64 -7.42
CA GLU A 239 8.90 17.11 -7.95
C GLU A 239 9.98 17.02 -6.85
N HIS A 240 10.12 18.09 -6.06
CA HIS A 240 11.02 18.12 -4.91
C HIS A 240 10.27 17.89 -3.60
N ARG A 241 10.81 17.05 -2.72
CA ARG A 241 10.23 16.75 -1.39
C ARG A 241 10.22 17.93 -0.42
N SER A 242 10.97 18.99 -0.72
CA SER A 242 10.91 20.25 0.03
C SER A 242 9.59 21.01 -0.19
N ILE A 243 8.90 20.71 -1.29
CA ILE A 243 7.55 21.19 -1.57
C ILE A 243 6.57 20.17 -1.01
N HIS A 244 5.82 20.54 0.01
CA HIS A 244 4.94 19.62 0.72
C HIS A 244 3.64 20.30 1.14
N PHE A 245 2.62 19.51 1.43
CA PHE A 245 1.36 20.02 1.97
C PHE A 245 1.55 20.51 3.41
N ARG A 246 0.72 21.44 3.85
CA ARG A 246 0.75 21.96 5.23
C ARG A 246 0.23 20.94 6.26
N SER A 247 -0.59 19.98 5.83
CA SER A 247 -1.13 18.90 6.66
C SER A 247 -1.44 17.67 5.82
N GLY A 248 -1.51 16.50 6.46
CA GLY A 248 -1.87 15.25 5.79
C GLY A 248 -3.28 15.26 5.18
N SER A 249 -4.22 15.98 5.77
CA SER A 249 -5.59 16.09 5.25
C SER A 249 -5.66 16.87 3.93
N MET A 250 -4.78 17.84 3.69
CA MET A 250 -4.75 18.57 2.43
C MET A 250 -4.30 17.70 1.26
N GLY A 251 -3.29 16.83 1.47
CA GLY A 251 -2.83 15.92 0.44
C GLY A 251 -3.81 14.78 0.15
N GLN A 252 -4.65 14.40 1.10
CA GLN A 252 -5.65 13.33 0.93
C GLN A 252 -6.97 13.83 0.32
N GLY A 253 -7.18 15.13 0.25
CA GLY A 253 -8.36 15.75 -0.38
C GLY A 253 -8.10 16.22 -1.81
N SER A 254 -6.95 15.92 -2.36
CA SER A 254 -6.53 16.36 -3.70
C SER A 254 -6.92 15.36 -4.77
#